data_05061b8610e2da080aaa93944405fa8f
#
_entry.id   05061b8610e2da080aaa93944405fa8f
#
_cell.length_a   1.000
_cell.length_b   1.000
_cell.length_c   1.000
_cell.angle_alpha   90.00
_cell.angle_beta   90.00
_cell.angle_gamma   90.00
#
_symmetry.space_group_name_H-M   'P 1'
#
loop_
_entity.id
_entity.type
_entity.pdbx_description
1 polymer ?
#
loop_
_entity_poly.entity_id
_entity_poly.type
_entity_poly.pdbx_seq_one_letter_code
_entity_poly.pdbx_strand_id
1 'polypeptide(L)'
;MSAPHLKTGDGSRGKRESACVGIHLSGPNAKKSALVVLVNSQEGSQFLSLYEKIGSVGSLFSDERIIDILKLVPSLDAVFVDCPISEPPCVNCERPVCPGVVRCEDVAVGMMMAIEQKRGRKGGHKLRPLNPQNLRLWDAMYGRGGEFGKMEPTYSANLAPLVVRAKTLQRRLRMDLPKIDLRETHVPFLLKQLEVTFDRPGWSTNYRNFEAGFETRCEVLSEIAAKRTAKVMPKLNINLTEDAIDSVAASVESFHAFMAAAMAHWSQIGLARDRTPYFQENLGWVDLLKAEAAQINP
;
A
#
# COMPACT_ATOMS: atom_id res chain seq x y z
N MET A 1 17.85 -8.14 -22.48
CA MET A 1 17.93 -8.50 -21.07
C MET A 1 17.34 -9.90 -20.94
N SER A 2 18.17 -10.90 -20.64
CA SER A 2 17.77 -12.30 -20.60
C SER A 2 17.15 -12.61 -19.24
N ALA A 3 15.98 -13.25 -19.24
CA ALA A 3 15.32 -13.71 -18.03
C ALA A 3 16.13 -14.86 -17.39
N PRO A 4 16.22 -14.94 -16.06
CA PRO A 4 16.89 -16.07 -15.41
C PRO A 4 16.06 -17.33 -15.60
N HIS A 5 16.70 -18.41 -16.05
CA HIS A 5 16.13 -19.75 -16.17
C HIS A 5 15.89 -20.35 -14.79
N LEU A 6 14.62 -20.50 -14.41
CA LEU A 6 14.21 -21.28 -13.24
C LEU A 6 14.26 -22.78 -13.57
N LYS A 7 15.07 -23.52 -12.79
CA LYS A 7 15.12 -24.98 -12.84
C LYS A 7 13.82 -25.57 -12.26
N THR A 8 13.10 -26.34 -13.05
CA THR A 8 11.97 -27.15 -12.57
C THR A 8 12.49 -28.32 -11.73
N GLY A 9 12.34 -28.24 -10.43
CA GLY A 9 12.71 -29.30 -9.48
C GLY A 9 11.54 -30.21 -9.16
N ASP A 10 11.86 -31.43 -8.91
CA ASP A 10 11.12 -32.68 -8.77
C ASP A 10 10.06 -32.70 -7.64
N GLY A 11 9.03 -33.51 -7.83
CA GLY A 11 7.75 -33.54 -7.13
C GLY A 11 7.73 -34.02 -5.67
N SER A 12 8.17 -33.17 -4.73
CA SER A 12 7.74 -33.23 -3.34
C SER A 12 6.61 -32.19 -3.10
N ARG A 13 5.56 -32.57 -2.36
CA ARG A 13 4.48 -31.67 -1.93
C ARG A 13 5.00 -30.60 -0.95
N GLY A 14 6.02 -29.85 -1.34
CA GLY A 14 6.47 -28.63 -0.67
C GLY A 14 5.42 -27.53 -0.85
N LYS A 15 5.24 -26.67 0.13
CA LYS A 15 4.46 -25.43 -0.01
C LYS A 15 4.89 -24.76 -1.32
N ARG A 16 3.93 -24.53 -2.22
CA ARG A 16 4.19 -23.85 -3.50
C ARG A 16 4.81 -22.49 -3.20
N GLU A 17 5.91 -22.18 -3.86
CA GLU A 17 6.41 -20.83 -3.88
C GLU A 17 5.30 -19.90 -4.35
N SER A 18 5.10 -18.77 -3.65
CA SER A 18 4.14 -17.77 -4.02
C SER A 18 4.83 -16.42 -4.17
N ALA A 19 4.32 -15.57 -5.02
CA ALA A 19 4.88 -14.25 -5.23
C ALA A 19 3.92 -13.15 -4.80
N CYS A 20 4.48 -12.13 -4.16
CA CYS A 20 3.82 -10.89 -3.78
C CYS A 20 4.40 -9.74 -4.59
N VAL A 21 3.53 -8.87 -5.07
CA VAL A 21 3.95 -7.71 -5.84
C VAL A 21 3.45 -6.42 -5.19
N GLY A 22 4.35 -5.45 -5.09
CA GLY A 22 4.02 -4.09 -4.72
C GLY A 22 4.22 -3.15 -5.89
N ILE A 23 3.30 -2.22 -6.04
CA ILE A 23 3.29 -1.23 -7.13
C ILE A 23 3.25 0.16 -6.53
N HIS A 24 4.17 1.02 -6.97
CA HIS A 24 4.03 2.46 -6.83
C HIS A 24 3.59 3.05 -8.17
N LEU A 25 2.44 3.72 -8.18
CA LEU A 25 1.96 4.45 -9.34
C LEU A 25 2.39 5.92 -9.24
N SER A 26 3.09 6.40 -10.24
CA SER A 26 3.34 7.83 -10.37
C SER A 26 2.17 8.54 -11.04
N GLY A 27 2.08 9.86 -10.87
CA GLY A 27 1.05 10.69 -11.48
C GLY A 27 1.01 10.65 -13.02
N PRO A 28 0.39 11.63 -13.68
CA PRO A 28 0.13 11.61 -15.13
C PRO A 28 1.37 11.38 -15.99
N ASN A 29 2.54 11.75 -15.48
CA ASN A 29 3.81 11.59 -16.19
C ASN A 29 4.42 10.18 -16.10
N ALA A 30 3.72 9.20 -15.61
CA ALA A 30 3.99 7.74 -15.59
C ALA A 30 5.46 7.27 -15.47
N LYS A 31 6.44 8.15 -15.65
CA LYS A 31 7.90 7.86 -15.73
C LYS A 31 8.50 7.25 -14.48
N LYS A 32 7.82 7.41 -13.36
CA LYS A 32 8.36 7.05 -12.04
C LYS A 32 7.59 5.90 -11.38
N SER A 33 6.72 5.20 -12.13
CA SER A 33 6.10 3.99 -11.58
C SER A 33 7.16 2.92 -11.37
N ALA A 34 7.05 2.23 -10.24
CA ALA A 34 7.95 1.14 -9.87
C ALA A 34 7.14 -0.08 -9.43
N LEU A 35 7.74 -1.26 -9.58
CA LEU A 35 7.17 -2.53 -9.18
C LEU A 35 8.25 -3.40 -8.55
N VAL A 36 7.94 -3.99 -7.41
CA VAL A 36 8.81 -4.93 -6.70
C VAL A 36 8.12 -6.27 -6.59
N VAL A 37 8.87 -7.33 -6.85
CA VAL A 37 8.43 -8.72 -6.67
C VAL A 37 9.20 -9.33 -5.50
N LEU A 38 8.45 -9.86 -4.53
CA LEU A 38 8.95 -10.74 -3.47
C LEU A 38 8.49 -12.15 -3.73
N VAL A 39 9.35 -13.12 -3.49
CA VAL A 39 9.01 -14.55 -3.56
C VAL A 39 9.03 -15.14 -2.17
N ASN A 40 7.97 -15.85 -1.83
CA ASN A 40 7.85 -16.59 -0.57
C ASN A 40 8.29 -18.03 -0.80
N SER A 41 9.35 -18.41 -0.13
CA SER A 41 9.86 -19.78 -0.10
C SER A 41 9.67 -20.38 1.29
N GLN A 42 10.09 -21.64 1.46
CA GLN A 42 10.14 -22.29 2.77
C GLN A 42 11.15 -21.64 3.72
N GLU A 43 12.15 -20.97 3.17
CA GLU A 43 13.21 -20.27 3.92
C GLU A 43 12.84 -18.84 4.30
N GLY A 44 11.65 -18.36 3.90
CA GLY A 44 11.17 -17.02 4.16
C GLY A 44 10.88 -16.23 2.88
N SER A 45 10.62 -14.95 3.03
CA SER A 45 10.41 -14.04 1.90
C SER A 45 11.74 -13.48 1.40
N GLN A 46 11.91 -13.49 0.08
CA GLN A 46 13.12 -12.99 -0.58
C GLN A 46 12.77 -11.96 -1.65
N PHE A 47 13.63 -10.95 -1.78
CA PHE A 47 13.56 -10.01 -2.88
C PHE A 47 13.96 -10.71 -4.19
N LEU A 48 13.10 -10.62 -5.20
CA LEU A 48 13.37 -11.22 -6.51
C LEU A 48 13.79 -10.18 -7.53
N SER A 49 13.00 -9.11 -7.69
CA SER A 49 13.25 -8.13 -8.73
C SER A 49 12.63 -6.77 -8.45
N LEU A 50 13.25 -5.74 -9.00
CA LEU A 50 12.77 -4.37 -9.05
C LEU A 50 12.65 -3.95 -10.52
N TYR A 51 11.51 -3.39 -10.87
CA TYR A 51 11.26 -2.73 -12.14
C TYR A 51 11.03 -1.25 -11.88
N GLU A 52 11.91 -0.42 -12.39
CA GLU A 52 11.81 1.03 -12.28
C GLU A 52 11.41 1.68 -13.58
N LYS A 53 10.94 2.92 -13.47
CA LYS A 53 10.62 3.75 -14.64
C LYS A 53 9.70 3.03 -15.63
N ILE A 54 8.70 2.33 -15.08
CA ILE A 54 7.70 1.62 -15.87
C ILE A 54 6.82 2.67 -16.54
N GLY A 55 7.19 3.08 -17.70
CA GLY A 55 6.52 4.11 -18.46
C GLY A 55 7.52 5.16 -18.90
N SER A 56 7.75 5.23 -20.20
CA SER A 56 8.52 6.30 -20.81
C SER A 56 7.66 7.53 -21.06
N VAL A 57 8.33 8.67 -21.28
CA VAL A 57 7.66 9.90 -21.75
C VAL A 57 6.85 9.59 -22.98
N GLY A 58 5.56 9.94 -22.98
CA GLY A 58 4.67 9.73 -24.12
C GLY A 58 4.15 8.31 -24.29
N SER A 59 4.46 7.38 -23.37
CA SER A 59 3.88 6.04 -23.40
C SER A 59 2.45 6.06 -22.82
N LEU A 60 1.46 5.89 -23.68
CA LEU A 60 0.09 5.61 -23.28
C LEU A 60 -0.08 4.21 -22.66
N PHE A 61 0.97 3.39 -22.70
CA PHE A 61 0.94 1.96 -22.41
C PHE A 61 1.70 1.57 -21.12
N SER A 62 1.93 2.52 -20.21
CA SER A 62 2.62 2.18 -18.95
C SER A 62 1.87 1.17 -18.09
N ASP A 63 0.56 1.20 -18.12
CA ASP A 63 -0.29 0.31 -17.32
C ASP A 63 -0.39 -1.07 -17.96
N GLU A 64 -0.41 -1.16 -19.30
CA GLU A 64 -0.25 -2.43 -20.02
C GLU A 64 1.06 -3.12 -19.67
N ARG A 65 2.17 -2.36 -19.60
CA ARG A 65 3.46 -2.94 -19.21
C ARG A 65 3.46 -3.47 -17.78
N ILE A 66 2.75 -2.81 -16.85
CA ILE A 66 2.56 -3.35 -15.49
C ILE A 66 1.83 -4.70 -15.58
N ILE A 67 0.74 -4.78 -16.33
CA ILE A 67 -0.02 -6.02 -16.52
C ILE A 67 0.86 -7.12 -17.15
N ASP A 68 1.65 -6.79 -18.17
CA ASP A 68 2.54 -7.76 -18.81
C ASP A 68 3.60 -8.29 -17.84
N ILE A 69 4.18 -7.42 -17.00
CA ILE A 69 5.11 -7.86 -15.97
C ILE A 69 4.40 -8.79 -14.98
N LEU A 70 3.20 -8.44 -14.51
CA LEU A 70 2.43 -9.26 -13.57
C LEU A 70 2.09 -10.65 -14.14
N LYS A 71 1.80 -10.74 -15.44
CA LYS A 71 1.56 -12.03 -16.13
C LYS A 71 2.80 -12.93 -16.15
N LEU A 72 3.99 -12.34 -16.12
CA LEU A 72 5.26 -13.07 -16.11
C LEU A 72 5.68 -13.52 -14.71
N VAL A 73 5.06 -12.99 -13.65
CA VAL A 73 5.39 -13.38 -12.26
C VAL A 73 4.81 -14.77 -11.99
N PRO A 74 5.66 -15.78 -11.72
CA PRO A 74 5.17 -17.11 -11.44
C PRO A 74 4.46 -17.16 -10.08
N SER A 75 3.38 -17.92 -10.00
CA SER A 75 2.63 -18.13 -8.75
C SER A 75 2.26 -16.82 -8.04
N LEU A 76 1.88 -15.80 -8.81
CA LEU A 76 1.43 -14.52 -8.27
C LEU A 76 0.19 -14.73 -7.40
N ASP A 77 0.21 -14.22 -6.17
CA ASP A 77 -0.81 -14.48 -5.16
C ASP A 77 -1.42 -13.17 -4.62
N ALA A 78 -0.62 -12.12 -4.48
CA ALA A 78 -1.10 -10.82 -4.01
C ALA A 78 -0.44 -9.65 -4.73
N VAL A 79 -1.23 -8.62 -5.04
CA VAL A 79 -0.77 -7.37 -5.62
C VAL A 79 -1.27 -6.20 -4.78
N PHE A 80 -0.34 -5.38 -4.30
CA PHE A 80 -0.65 -4.20 -3.51
C PHE A 80 -0.18 -2.92 -4.20
N VAL A 81 -0.91 -1.84 -4.00
CA VAL A 81 -0.58 -0.53 -4.54
C VAL A 81 -0.58 0.53 -3.44
N ASP A 82 0.41 1.42 -3.49
CA ASP A 82 0.51 2.56 -2.58
C ASP A 82 -0.24 3.78 -3.12
N CYS A 83 -1.53 3.60 -3.36
CA CYS A 83 -2.45 4.70 -3.66
C CYS A 83 -3.89 4.26 -3.44
N PRO A 84 -4.82 5.20 -3.24
CA PRO A 84 -6.23 4.87 -3.10
C PRO A 84 -6.79 4.17 -4.33
N ILE A 85 -7.51 3.06 -4.13
CA ILE A 85 -8.23 2.33 -5.19
C ILE A 85 -9.75 2.46 -5.07
N SER A 86 -10.22 2.98 -3.95
CA SER A 86 -11.63 3.25 -3.69
C SER A 86 -11.94 4.74 -3.71
N GLU A 87 -13.17 5.08 -3.95
CA GLU A 87 -13.63 6.46 -4.09
C GLU A 87 -14.38 6.94 -2.85
N PRO A 88 -14.46 8.27 -2.67
CA PRO A 88 -15.35 8.88 -1.70
C PRO A 88 -16.82 8.47 -1.93
N PRO A 89 -17.64 8.35 -0.89
CA PRO A 89 -19.00 7.82 -1.02
C PRO A 89 -19.90 8.63 -1.96
N CYS A 90 -19.75 9.96 -2.01
CA CYS A 90 -20.53 10.79 -2.92
C CYS A 90 -20.16 10.64 -4.39
N VAL A 91 -18.96 10.15 -4.71
CA VAL A 91 -18.53 9.92 -6.11
C VAL A 91 -19.17 8.65 -6.67
N ASN A 92 -19.36 7.63 -5.82
CA ASN A 92 -20.01 6.38 -6.19
C ASN A 92 -21.54 6.42 -5.98
N CYS A 93 -22.09 7.57 -5.60
CA CYS A 93 -23.51 7.70 -5.31
C CYS A 93 -24.34 7.66 -6.62
N GLU A 94 -25.25 6.70 -6.74
CA GLU A 94 -26.13 6.52 -7.89
C GLU A 94 -27.51 7.17 -7.70
N ARG A 95 -27.72 7.92 -6.61
CA ARG A 95 -29.00 8.57 -6.35
C ARG A 95 -29.27 9.69 -7.36
N PRO A 96 -30.45 9.72 -8.02
CA PRO A 96 -30.77 10.75 -9.01
C PRO A 96 -30.93 12.14 -8.38
N VAL A 97 -31.23 12.20 -7.08
CA VAL A 97 -31.38 13.45 -6.32
C VAL A 97 -30.56 13.37 -5.05
N CYS A 98 -29.70 14.35 -4.81
CA CYS A 98 -28.91 14.43 -3.58
C CYS A 98 -29.71 15.15 -2.47
N PRO A 99 -30.00 14.48 -1.34
CA PRO A 99 -30.71 15.10 -0.22
C PRO A 99 -29.82 16.04 0.62
N GLY A 100 -28.54 16.14 0.27
CA GLY A 100 -27.51 16.81 1.05
C GLY A 100 -26.93 15.92 2.17
N VAL A 101 -25.72 16.24 2.61
CA VAL A 101 -24.92 15.40 3.53
C VAL A 101 -25.69 15.11 4.84
N VAL A 102 -26.41 16.10 5.38
CA VAL A 102 -27.13 15.98 6.66
C VAL A 102 -28.30 14.99 6.58
N ARG A 103 -28.91 14.85 5.42
CA ARG A 103 -30.07 13.96 5.18
C ARG A 103 -29.68 12.70 4.40
N CYS A 104 -28.40 12.50 4.18
CA CYS A 104 -27.93 11.35 3.44
C CYS A 104 -28.07 10.08 4.28
N GLU A 105 -28.70 9.05 3.70
CA GLU A 105 -28.88 7.75 4.33
C GLU A 105 -27.75 6.77 4.03
N ASP A 106 -26.72 7.21 3.29
CA ASP A 106 -25.53 6.41 3.04
C ASP A 106 -24.77 6.19 4.36
N VAL A 107 -24.46 4.93 4.66
CA VAL A 107 -23.84 4.53 5.91
C VAL A 107 -22.48 5.21 6.13
N ALA A 108 -21.66 5.29 5.08
CA ALA A 108 -20.35 5.93 5.18
C ALA A 108 -20.46 7.43 5.45
N VAL A 109 -21.40 8.11 4.79
CA VAL A 109 -21.69 9.54 5.03
C VAL A 109 -22.20 9.74 6.44
N GLY A 110 -23.11 8.91 6.94
CA GLY A 110 -23.61 8.95 8.31
C GLY A 110 -22.49 8.78 9.34
N MET A 111 -21.60 7.82 9.15
CA MET A 111 -20.43 7.62 10.00
C MET A 111 -19.47 8.82 9.98
N MET A 112 -19.20 9.40 8.81
CA MET A 112 -18.38 10.60 8.69
C MET A 112 -19.00 11.79 9.45
N MET A 113 -20.31 11.98 9.38
CA MET A 113 -21.03 13.00 10.15
C MET A 113 -20.91 12.76 11.66
N ALA A 114 -21.01 11.51 12.10
CA ALA A 114 -20.84 11.16 13.52
C ALA A 114 -19.41 11.44 14.01
N ILE A 115 -18.38 11.18 13.19
CA ILE A 115 -16.98 11.52 13.47
C ILE A 115 -16.83 13.04 13.58
N GLU A 116 -17.41 13.81 12.65
CA GLU A 116 -17.35 15.27 12.64
C GLU A 116 -17.97 15.88 13.89
N GLN A 117 -19.15 15.39 14.31
CA GLN A 117 -19.82 15.83 15.53
C GLN A 117 -18.98 15.58 16.80
N LYS A 118 -18.32 14.44 16.89
CA LYS A 118 -17.41 14.13 18.00
C LYS A 118 -16.19 15.04 18.02
N ARG A 119 -15.66 15.40 16.85
CA ARG A 119 -14.50 16.29 16.70
C ARG A 119 -14.84 17.73 17.08
N GLY A 120 -16.01 18.22 16.68
CA GLY A 120 -16.49 19.58 17.04
C GLY A 120 -16.65 19.81 18.54
N ARG A 121 -16.90 18.73 19.32
CA ARG A 121 -17.01 18.80 20.79
C ARG A 121 -15.66 18.87 21.52
N LYS A 122 -14.56 18.48 20.87
CA LYS A 122 -13.25 18.30 21.54
C LYS A 122 -12.24 19.42 21.32
N GLY A 123 -12.49 20.40 20.47
CA GLY A 123 -11.45 21.37 20.19
C GLY A 123 -11.89 22.67 19.52
N GLY A 124 -11.49 23.79 20.09
CA GLY A 124 -11.65 25.13 19.55
C GLY A 124 -10.83 25.45 18.29
N HIS A 125 -10.20 24.46 17.66
CA HIS A 125 -9.52 24.64 16.38
C HIS A 125 -10.51 24.43 15.23
N LYS A 126 -10.52 25.36 14.27
CA LYS A 126 -11.25 25.27 13.00
C LYS A 126 -10.72 24.10 12.17
N LEU A 127 -11.10 22.90 12.51
CA LEU A 127 -10.79 21.72 11.69
C LEU A 127 -11.59 21.84 10.37
N ARG A 128 -10.95 21.57 9.26
CA ARG A 128 -11.67 21.48 7.98
C ARG A 128 -12.75 20.39 8.09
N PRO A 129 -14.00 20.67 7.69
CA PRO A 129 -15.07 19.71 7.75
C PRO A 129 -14.75 18.45 6.92
N LEU A 130 -15.25 17.30 7.36
CA LEU A 130 -15.15 16.07 6.58
C LEU A 130 -16.09 16.18 5.38
N ASN A 131 -15.53 16.08 4.19
CA ASN A 131 -16.29 16.20 2.95
C ASN A 131 -16.37 14.84 2.26
N PRO A 132 -17.56 14.19 2.21
CA PRO A 132 -17.74 12.89 1.57
C PRO A 132 -17.63 12.91 0.05
N GLN A 133 -17.45 14.08 -0.58
CA GLN A 133 -17.16 14.20 -2.00
C GLN A 133 -15.69 13.95 -2.33
N ASN A 134 -14.78 14.17 -1.38
CA ASN A 134 -13.35 14.05 -1.61
C ASN A 134 -12.59 13.20 -0.57
N LEU A 135 -13.28 12.72 0.45
CA LEU A 135 -12.75 11.86 1.50
C LEU A 135 -13.51 10.55 1.55
N ARG A 136 -12.80 9.47 1.73
CA ARG A 136 -13.37 8.16 2.06
C ARG A 136 -13.63 8.07 3.57
N LEU A 137 -14.47 7.14 3.97
CA LEU A 137 -14.70 6.86 5.38
C LEU A 137 -13.39 6.49 6.10
N TRP A 138 -12.54 5.68 5.46
CA TRP A 138 -11.23 5.30 5.99
C TRP A 138 -10.34 6.52 6.28
N ASP A 139 -10.26 7.46 5.31
CA ASP A 139 -9.49 8.70 5.45
C ASP A 139 -10.03 9.58 6.58
N ALA A 140 -11.34 9.56 6.81
CA ALA A 140 -11.97 10.28 7.91
C ALA A 140 -11.67 9.65 9.28
N MET A 141 -11.66 8.31 9.36
CA MET A 141 -11.43 7.57 10.61
C MET A 141 -9.97 7.63 11.05
N TYR A 142 -9.06 7.40 10.13
CA TYR A 142 -7.64 7.20 10.45
C TYR A 142 -6.74 8.37 10.05
N GLY A 143 -7.14 9.16 9.07
CA GLY A 143 -6.28 10.15 8.43
C GLY A 143 -6.35 11.57 8.95
N ARG A 144 -7.42 11.98 9.64
CA ARG A 144 -7.62 13.36 10.09
C ARG A 144 -7.62 13.53 11.60
N GLY A 145 -6.44 13.51 12.18
CA GLY A 145 -6.27 13.65 13.64
C GLY A 145 -6.54 12.34 14.38
N GLY A 146 -6.58 11.23 13.65
CA GLY A 146 -6.54 9.88 14.20
C GLY A 146 -5.11 9.44 14.51
N GLU A 147 -4.96 8.15 14.70
CA GLU A 147 -3.72 7.47 15.07
C GLU A 147 -2.52 7.79 14.16
N PHE A 148 -2.75 8.12 12.88
CA PHE A 148 -1.73 8.20 11.85
C PHE A 148 -1.45 9.62 11.29
N GLY A 149 -2.12 10.66 11.80
CA GLY A 149 -1.83 12.05 11.41
C GLY A 149 -2.64 12.57 10.21
N LYS A 150 -2.10 13.58 9.50
CA LYS A 150 -2.81 14.22 8.38
C LYS A 150 -2.65 13.44 7.10
N MET A 151 -3.76 12.99 6.52
CA MET A 151 -3.81 12.50 5.13
C MET A 151 -4.32 13.57 4.17
N GLU A 152 -3.84 13.51 2.93
CA GLU A 152 -4.49 14.22 1.84
C GLU A 152 -5.83 13.56 1.50
N PRO A 153 -6.85 14.37 1.13
CA PRO A 153 -8.09 13.82 0.60
C PRO A 153 -7.85 12.94 -0.63
N THR A 154 -8.55 11.82 -0.73
CA THR A 154 -8.45 10.90 -1.87
C THR A 154 -8.63 11.62 -3.21
N TYR A 155 -9.56 12.56 -3.28
CA TYR A 155 -9.75 13.43 -4.46
C TYR A 155 -9.11 14.82 -4.27
N SER A 156 -7.87 14.87 -3.74
CA SER A 156 -7.04 16.06 -3.84
C SER A 156 -6.47 16.21 -5.27
N ALA A 157 -5.96 17.37 -5.58
CA ALA A 157 -5.34 17.64 -6.88
C ALA A 157 -4.19 16.65 -7.20
N ASN A 158 -3.48 16.18 -6.18
CA ASN A 158 -2.34 15.27 -6.33
C ASN A 158 -2.76 13.80 -6.44
N LEU A 159 -3.80 13.38 -5.70
CA LEU A 159 -4.18 11.97 -5.61
C LEU A 159 -5.27 11.57 -6.59
N ALA A 160 -6.19 12.45 -6.98
CA ALA A 160 -7.29 12.12 -7.88
C ALA A 160 -6.83 11.45 -9.20
N PRO A 161 -5.79 11.92 -9.89
CA PRO A 161 -5.29 11.26 -11.10
C PRO A 161 -4.76 9.85 -10.83
N LEU A 162 -4.15 9.62 -9.65
CA LEU A 162 -3.65 8.30 -9.23
C LEU A 162 -4.81 7.34 -8.94
N VAL A 163 -5.86 7.82 -8.28
CA VAL A 163 -7.07 7.02 -7.99
C VAL A 163 -7.70 6.52 -9.30
N VAL A 164 -7.89 7.41 -10.27
CA VAL A 164 -8.44 7.04 -11.59
C VAL A 164 -7.56 6.00 -12.28
N ARG A 165 -6.24 6.20 -12.26
CA ARG A 165 -5.27 5.27 -12.84
C ARG A 165 -5.31 3.91 -12.14
N ALA A 166 -5.31 3.89 -10.80
CA ALA A 166 -5.37 2.65 -10.02
C ALA A 166 -6.67 1.87 -10.27
N LYS A 167 -7.82 2.55 -10.41
CA LYS A 167 -9.09 1.92 -10.79
C LYS A 167 -9.04 1.32 -12.18
N THR A 168 -8.42 2.00 -13.13
CA THR A 168 -8.24 1.47 -14.49
C THR A 168 -7.38 0.21 -14.44
N LEU A 169 -6.27 0.24 -13.71
CA LEU A 169 -5.41 -0.92 -13.50
C LEU A 169 -6.17 -2.08 -12.82
N GLN A 170 -6.98 -1.79 -11.81
CA GLN A 170 -7.80 -2.80 -11.14
C GLN A 170 -8.80 -3.47 -12.10
N ARG A 171 -9.45 -2.69 -12.97
CA ARG A 171 -10.37 -3.24 -13.99
C ARG A 171 -9.64 -4.13 -14.99
N ARG A 172 -8.45 -3.72 -15.42
CA ARG A 172 -7.60 -4.53 -16.30
C ARG A 172 -7.13 -5.81 -15.61
N LEU A 173 -6.70 -5.74 -14.37
CA LEU A 173 -6.32 -6.94 -13.61
C LEU A 173 -7.47 -7.95 -13.52
N ARG A 174 -8.68 -7.50 -13.23
CA ARG A 174 -9.86 -8.40 -13.18
C ARG A 174 -10.13 -9.10 -14.49
N MET A 175 -9.80 -8.49 -15.62
CA MET A 175 -9.94 -9.09 -16.95
C MET A 175 -8.81 -10.07 -17.25
N ASP A 176 -7.58 -9.67 -17.03
CA ASP A 176 -6.38 -10.39 -17.46
C ASP A 176 -5.89 -11.43 -16.43
N LEU A 177 -6.10 -11.14 -15.14
CA LEU A 177 -5.68 -11.94 -13.99
C LEU A 177 -6.82 -12.05 -12.96
N PRO A 178 -7.96 -12.68 -13.30
CA PRO A 178 -9.21 -12.61 -12.51
C PRO A 178 -9.10 -13.18 -11.09
N LYS A 179 -8.07 -13.96 -10.79
CA LYS A 179 -7.81 -14.51 -9.47
C LYS A 179 -7.04 -13.54 -8.55
N ILE A 180 -6.52 -12.46 -9.11
CA ILE A 180 -5.68 -11.49 -8.40
C ILE A 180 -6.53 -10.28 -8.06
N ASP A 181 -6.60 -9.97 -6.78
CA ASP A 181 -7.20 -8.73 -6.29
C ASP A 181 -6.12 -7.68 -6.05
N LEU A 182 -6.34 -6.48 -6.58
CA LEU A 182 -5.50 -5.32 -6.29
C LEU A 182 -5.93 -4.73 -4.96
N ARG A 183 -5.03 -4.70 -3.99
CA ARG A 183 -5.29 -4.18 -2.66
C ARG A 183 -4.50 -2.91 -2.39
N GLU A 184 -5.02 -2.10 -1.51
CA GLU A 184 -4.43 -0.82 -1.15
C GLU A 184 -3.61 -0.93 0.14
N THR A 185 -2.45 -0.28 0.15
CA THR A 185 -1.72 0.06 1.38
C THR A 185 -1.35 1.53 1.38
N HIS A 186 -0.88 2.03 2.53
CA HIS A 186 -0.43 3.42 2.67
C HIS A 186 0.93 3.45 3.36
N VAL A 187 1.98 3.63 2.56
CA VAL A 187 3.37 3.51 3.02
C VAL A 187 3.72 4.43 4.19
N PRO A 188 3.34 5.72 4.23
CA PRO A 188 3.62 6.56 5.41
C PRO A 188 3.04 6.02 6.71
N PHE A 189 1.86 5.39 6.68
CA PHE A 189 1.27 4.80 7.88
C PHE A 189 1.93 3.49 8.26
N LEU A 190 2.28 2.68 7.27
CA LEU A 190 3.03 1.46 7.49
C LEU A 190 4.38 1.77 8.16
N LEU A 191 5.09 2.81 7.68
CA LEU A 191 6.32 3.28 8.32
C LEU A 191 6.10 3.72 9.75
N LYS A 192 5.00 4.43 10.04
CA LYS A 192 4.67 4.84 11.39
C LYS A 192 4.43 3.64 12.34
N GLN A 193 3.84 2.58 11.84
CA GLN A 193 3.70 1.33 12.61
C GLN A 193 5.05 0.66 12.84
N LEU A 194 5.91 0.64 11.82
CA LEU A 194 7.26 0.08 11.93
C LEU A 194 8.16 0.92 12.87
N GLU A 195 8.01 2.26 12.90
CA GLU A 195 8.68 3.11 13.90
C GLU A 195 8.42 2.63 15.32
N VAL A 196 7.16 2.34 15.63
CA VAL A 196 6.77 1.84 16.96
C VAL A 196 7.32 0.43 17.19
N THR A 197 7.23 -0.43 16.17
CA THR A 197 7.67 -1.82 16.26
C THR A 197 9.18 -1.95 16.49
N PHE A 198 9.97 -1.11 15.83
CA PHE A 198 11.44 -1.16 15.90
C PHE A 198 12.05 -0.16 16.88
N ASP A 199 11.21 0.66 17.53
CA ASP A 199 11.64 1.78 18.39
C ASP A 199 12.60 2.74 17.63
N ARG A 200 12.18 3.16 16.42
CA ARG A 200 12.95 4.00 15.50
C ARG A 200 12.12 5.20 15.03
N PRO A 201 12.04 6.28 15.81
CA PRO A 201 11.24 7.44 15.43
C PRO A 201 11.84 8.18 14.22
N GLY A 202 10.97 8.77 13.41
CA GLY A 202 11.35 9.67 12.32
C GLY A 202 11.35 9.07 10.93
N TRP A 203 11.18 7.76 10.78
CA TRP A 203 11.16 7.11 9.46
C TRP A 203 10.04 7.63 8.56
N SER A 204 8.83 7.75 9.08
CA SER A 204 7.66 8.21 8.34
C SER A 204 7.73 9.68 7.91
N THR A 205 8.59 10.47 8.54
CA THR A 205 8.80 11.89 8.21
C THR A 205 10.02 12.14 7.34
N ASN A 206 11.08 11.36 7.51
CA ASN A 206 12.39 11.63 6.92
C ASN A 206 12.65 10.90 5.60
N TYR A 207 12.02 9.75 5.35
CA TYR A 207 12.31 8.92 4.17
C TYR A 207 12.14 9.62 2.81
N ARG A 208 11.42 10.75 2.75
CA ARG A 208 11.25 11.60 1.55
C ARG A 208 12.18 12.81 1.50
N ASN A 209 12.92 13.07 2.56
CA ASN A 209 13.80 14.23 2.61
C ASN A 209 14.88 14.12 1.52
N PHE A 210 15.29 15.27 0.98
CA PHE A 210 16.29 15.31 -0.08
C PHE A 210 17.66 14.84 0.43
N GLU A 211 18.06 15.29 1.61
CA GLU A 211 19.38 14.97 2.20
C GLU A 211 19.40 13.65 2.96
N ALA A 212 18.48 13.46 3.90
CA ALA A 212 18.47 12.29 4.79
C ALA A 212 17.60 11.12 4.31
N GLY A 213 16.87 11.29 3.20
CA GLY A 213 15.86 10.32 2.80
C GLY A 213 16.44 9.00 2.32
N PHE A 214 17.57 9.01 1.63
CA PHE A 214 18.25 7.79 1.21
C PHE A 214 18.71 6.96 2.42
N GLU A 215 19.41 7.60 3.36
CA GLU A 215 19.87 6.94 4.60
C GLU A 215 18.72 6.38 5.42
N THR A 216 17.63 7.15 5.56
CA THR A 216 16.43 6.67 6.27
C THR A 216 15.84 5.44 5.58
N ARG A 217 15.75 5.41 4.25
CA ARG A 217 15.25 4.25 3.50
C ARG A 217 16.16 3.04 3.67
N CYS A 218 17.49 3.24 3.60
CA CYS A 218 18.47 2.18 3.89
C CYS A 218 18.31 1.63 5.30
N GLU A 219 18.11 2.50 6.30
CA GLU A 219 17.90 2.08 7.69
C GLU A 219 16.66 1.21 7.84
N VAL A 220 15.51 1.63 7.28
CA VAL A 220 14.27 0.84 7.29
C VAL A 220 14.47 -0.54 6.68
N LEU A 221 15.07 -0.60 5.49
CA LEU A 221 15.30 -1.85 4.78
C LEU A 221 16.28 -2.76 5.52
N SER A 222 17.34 -2.19 6.08
CA SER A 222 18.33 -2.92 6.87
C SER A 222 17.73 -3.50 8.14
N GLU A 223 16.83 -2.78 8.83
CA GLU A 223 16.14 -3.31 10.01
C GLU A 223 15.19 -4.44 9.64
N ILE A 224 14.45 -4.33 8.53
CA ILE A 224 13.59 -5.42 8.02
C ILE A 224 14.43 -6.66 7.68
N ALA A 225 15.61 -6.49 7.08
CA ALA A 225 16.50 -7.58 6.66
C ALA A 225 17.42 -8.10 7.79
N ALA A 226 17.48 -7.42 8.94
CA ALA A 226 18.44 -7.72 9.96
C ALA A 226 18.28 -9.13 10.56
N LYS A 227 19.40 -9.77 10.88
CA LYS A 227 19.41 -11.07 11.60
C LYS A 227 18.69 -11.01 12.94
N ARG A 228 18.69 -9.85 13.60
CA ARG A 228 17.93 -9.60 14.82
C ARG A 228 16.43 -9.72 14.55
N THR A 229 15.94 -9.07 13.48
CA THR A 229 14.55 -9.16 13.06
C THR A 229 14.15 -10.59 12.70
N ALA A 230 15.01 -11.34 12.01
CA ALA A 230 14.78 -12.76 11.75
C ALA A 230 14.65 -13.60 13.03
N LYS A 231 15.30 -13.22 14.13
CA LYS A 231 15.23 -13.93 15.41
C LYS A 231 14.04 -13.51 16.27
N VAL A 232 13.79 -12.20 16.36
CA VAL A 232 12.81 -11.61 17.29
C VAL A 232 11.44 -11.47 16.61
N MET A 233 11.43 -11.14 15.33
CA MET A 233 10.24 -10.89 14.50
C MET A 233 10.32 -11.64 13.18
N PRO A 234 10.44 -12.97 13.16
CA PRO A 234 10.72 -13.73 11.93
C PRO A 234 9.68 -13.49 10.85
N LYS A 235 8.45 -13.18 11.23
CA LYS A 235 7.36 -12.89 10.29
C LYS A 235 7.51 -11.55 9.57
N LEU A 236 8.23 -10.58 10.13
CA LEU A 236 8.50 -9.28 9.48
C LEU A 236 9.77 -9.31 8.65
N ASN A 237 10.61 -10.33 8.82
CA ASN A 237 11.89 -10.42 8.13
C ASN A 237 11.70 -10.73 6.64
N ILE A 238 12.38 -9.95 5.81
CA ILE A 238 12.49 -10.16 4.37
C ILE A 238 13.98 -10.19 4.03
N ASN A 239 14.41 -11.25 3.36
CA ASN A 239 15.81 -11.41 2.94
C ASN A 239 16.16 -10.40 1.85
N LEU A 240 17.07 -9.48 2.16
CA LEU A 240 17.63 -8.48 1.24
C LEU A 240 19.15 -8.57 1.26
N THR A 241 19.76 -8.51 0.08
CA THR A 241 21.19 -8.27 -0.06
C THR A 241 21.48 -6.77 0.08
N GLU A 242 22.75 -6.40 0.32
CA GLU A 242 23.16 -4.99 0.35
C GLU A 242 22.83 -4.28 -0.97
N ASP A 243 23.12 -4.92 -2.11
CA ASP A 243 22.78 -4.38 -3.44
C ASP A 243 21.27 -4.17 -3.62
N ALA A 244 20.43 -5.04 -3.05
CA ALA A 244 18.99 -4.90 -3.09
C ALA A 244 18.53 -3.72 -2.22
N ILE A 245 19.12 -3.54 -1.04
CA ILE A 245 18.85 -2.39 -0.15
C ILE A 245 19.18 -1.10 -0.89
N ASP A 246 20.37 -0.97 -1.45
CA ASP A 246 20.80 0.22 -2.16
C ASP A 246 19.91 0.52 -3.37
N SER A 247 19.57 -0.51 -4.17
CA SER A 247 18.71 -0.37 -5.33
C SER A 247 17.29 0.09 -4.96
N VAL A 248 16.72 -0.49 -3.93
CA VAL A 248 15.36 -0.12 -3.45
C VAL A 248 15.38 1.25 -2.78
N ALA A 249 16.43 1.58 -2.03
CA ALA A 249 16.56 2.86 -1.35
C ALA A 249 16.86 4.02 -2.30
N ALA A 250 17.37 3.76 -3.52
CA ALA A 250 17.80 4.78 -4.48
C ALA A 250 16.68 5.78 -4.84
N SER A 251 15.42 5.34 -4.86
CA SER A 251 14.29 6.23 -5.14
C SER A 251 13.13 6.03 -4.15
N VAL A 252 12.36 7.08 -3.93
CA VAL A 252 11.11 7.01 -3.13
C VAL A 252 10.12 6.05 -3.78
N GLU A 253 10.08 6.03 -5.09
CA GLU A 253 9.17 5.21 -5.89
C GLU A 253 9.46 3.72 -5.72
N SER A 254 10.73 3.32 -5.79
CA SER A 254 11.18 1.94 -5.58
C SER A 254 10.95 1.50 -4.15
N PHE A 255 11.24 2.38 -3.18
CA PHE A 255 10.98 2.13 -1.78
C PHE A 255 9.49 1.94 -1.49
N HIS A 256 8.60 2.76 -2.05
CA HIS A 256 7.16 2.60 -1.93
C HIS A 256 6.67 1.28 -2.53
N ALA A 257 7.17 0.92 -3.71
CA ALA A 257 6.86 -0.36 -4.33
C ALA A 257 7.30 -1.55 -3.46
N PHE A 258 8.49 -1.47 -2.86
CA PHE A 258 8.97 -2.50 -1.92
C PHE A 258 8.08 -2.59 -0.68
N MET A 259 7.73 -1.47 -0.05
CA MET A 259 6.88 -1.46 1.14
C MET A 259 5.48 -2.00 0.85
N ALA A 260 4.95 -1.74 -0.36
CA ALA A 260 3.69 -2.33 -0.80
C ALA A 260 3.81 -3.86 -1.00
N ALA A 261 4.93 -4.35 -1.56
CA ALA A 261 5.20 -5.78 -1.69
C ALA A 261 5.39 -6.46 -0.32
N ALA A 262 6.08 -5.80 0.60
CA ALA A 262 6.23 -6.26 1.98
C ALA A 262 4.87 -6.38 2.68
N MET A 263 3.98 -5.38 2.53
CA MET A 263 2.63 -5.44 3.08
C MET A 263 1.81 -6.56 2.45
N ALA A 264 1.96 -6.82 1.13
CA ALA A 264 1.33 -7.94 0.46
C ALA A 264 1.78 -9.27 1.08
N HIS A 265 3.09 -9.47 1.27
CA HIS A 265 3.65 -10.63 1.96
C HIS A 265 3.09 -10.76 3.40
N TRP A 266 3.18 -9.71 4.20
CA TRP A 266 2.71 -9.71 5.58
C TRP A 266 1.20 -9.97 5.69
N SER A 267 0.43 -9.50 4.73
CA SER A 267 -1.00 -9.81 4.64
C SER A 267 -1.25 -11.31 4.41
N GLN A 268 -0.50 -11.97 3.54
CA GLN A 268 -0.63 -13.40 3.26
C GLN A 268 -0.33 -14.28 4.47
N ILE A 269 0.64 -13.88 5.28
CA ILE A 269 0.98 -14.60 6.51
C ILE A 269 0.13 -14.19 7.73
N GLY A 270 -0.94 -13.42 7.50
CA GLY A 270 -1.94 -13.08 8.50
C GLY A 270 -1.58 -11.92 9.42
N LEU A 271 -0.60 -11.09 9.05
CA LEU A 271 -0.20 -9.91 9.84
C LEU A 271 -0.99 -8.64 9.45
N ALA A 272 -1.80 -8.65 8.40
CA ALA A 272 -2.69 -7.54 8.10
C ALA A 272 -3.83 -7.43 9.10
N ARG A 273 -4.26 -6.20 9.38
CA ARG A 273 -5.47 -5.94 10.18
C ARG A 273 -6.68 -6.58 9.51
N ASP A 274 -7.54 -7.19 10.32
CA ASP A 274 -8.80 -7.72 9.81
C ASP A 274 -9.69 -6.56 9.35
N ARG A 275 -10.32 -6.74 8.19
CA ARG A 275 -11.29 -5.78 7.68
C ARG A 275 -12.49 -5.76 8.64
N THR A 276 -12.83 -4.58 9.13
CA THR A 276 -14.06 -4.46 9.92
C THR A 276 -15.28 -4.69 9.04
N PRO A 277 -16.40 -5.20 9.56
CA PRO A 277 -17.62 -5.44 8.79
C PRO A 277 -18.12 -4.22 7.99
N TYR A 278 -17.82 -3.01 8.47
CA TYR A 278 -18.22 -1.76 7.82
C TYR A 278 -17.44 -1.43 6.54
N PHE A 279 -16.33 -2.11 6.26
CA PHE A 279 -15.49 -1.90 5.07
C PHE A 279 -15.60 -3.05 4.07
N GLN A 280 -16.66 -3.87 4.17
CA GLN A 280 -16.90 -4.91 3.19
C GLN A 280 -17.31 -4.27 1.85
N GLU A 281 -16.63 -4.68 0.81
CA GLU A 281 -16.86 -4.52 -0.62
C GLU A 281 -16.72 -3.14 -1.27
N ASN A 282 -17.14 -2.00 -0.66
CA ASN A 282 -17.17 -0.71 -1.39
C ASN A 282 -16.63 0.50 -0.63
N LEU A 283 -16.28 0.37 0.64
CA LEU A 283 -15.94 1.52 1.49
C LEU A 283 -14.45 1.85 1.57
N GLY A 284 -13.62 1.14 0.82
CA GLY A 284 -12.19 1.37 0.73
C GLY A 284 -11.42 1.00 2.01
N TRP A 285 -10.85 -0.18 2.00
CA TRP A 285 -9.97 -0.64 3.06
C TRP A 285 -8.51 -0.44 2.67
N VAL A 286 -7.71 0.05 3.61
CA VAL A 286 -6.26 0.13 3.49
C VAL A 286 -5.65 -0.95 4.37
N ASP A 287 -4.86 -1.83 3.77
CA ASP A 287 -4.20 -2.89 4.51
C ASP A 287 -3.01 -2.32 5.30
N LEU A 288 -3.03 -2.54 6.60
CA LEU A 288 -2.02 -2.16 7.57
C LEU A 288 -1.69 -3.35 8.47
N LEU A 289 -0.58 -3.28 9.18
CA LEU A 289 -0.20 -4.30 10.16
C LEU A 289 -1.18 -4.33 11.35
N LYS A 290 -1.41 -5.51 11.93
CA LYS A 290 -2.13 -5.67 13.19
C LYS A 290 -1.36 -4.99 14.31
N ALA A 291 -2.07 -4.38 15.26
CA ALA A 291 -1.43 -3.78 16.44
C ALA A 291 -0.58 -4.79 17.23
N GLU A 292 -1.04 -6.04 17.30
CA GLU A 292 -0.32 -7.14 17.96
C GLU A 292 0.99 -7.53 17.25
N ALA A 293 1.06 -7.33 15.93
CA ALA A 293 2.31 -7.53 15.17
C ALA A 293 3.33 -6.42 15.46
N ALA A 294 2.85 -5.27 15.94
CA ALA A 294 3.65 -4.14 16.37
C ALA A 294 3.92 -4.13 17.89
N GLN A 295 3.22 -4.95 18.68
CA GLN A 295 3.45 -5.14 20.10
C GLN A 295 4.31 -6.40 20.28
N ILE A 296 5.60 -6.23 20.21
CA ILE A 296 6.51 -7.23 20.72
C ILE A 296 6.68 -6.90 22.19
N ASN A 297 6.03 -7.68 23.03
CA ASN A 297 6.37 -7.68 24.44
C ASN A 297 7.86 -7.97 24.60
N PRO A 298 8.56 -7.20 25.44
CA PRO A 298 9.98 -7.38 25.68
C PRO A 298 10.34 -8.74 26.26
#